data_88c66ce208d67342879638ebebdbe917
#
_entry.id   88c66ce208d67342879638ebebdbe917
#
_cell.length_a   1.000
_cell.length_b   1.000
_cell.length_c   1.000
_cell.angle_alpha   90.00
_cell.angle_beta   90.00
_cell.angle_gamma   90.00
#
_symmetry.space_group_name_H-M   'P 1'
#
loop_
_entity.id
_entity.type
_entity.pdbx_description
1 polymer ?
#
loop_
_entity_poly.entity_id
_entity_poly.type
_entity_poly.pdbx_seq_one_letter_code
_entity_poly.pdbx_strand_id
1 'polypeptide(L)'
;MNTIKKRALTSIAVCFMACLMFSMPVLAASNSFSKTTVKLNAIDGGVSQIAKVSSGSVLGTNPKITQVKGYLNVASGTDPFDLYIESPEGTVARLTPSTKSRTYYVTDFVCENPKGDWYLQIENLGKTYDPNKLYPASTVTATITVTYSY
;
A
#
# COMPACT_ATOMS: atom_id res chain seq x y z
N MET A 1 -2.48 63.69 16.62
CA MET A 1 -2.92 62.77 15.58
C MET A 1 -1.99 61.58 15.29
N ASN A 2 -0.79 61.48 15.88
CA ASN A 2 0.21 60.44 15.62
C ASN A 2 0.13 59.17 16.51
N THR A 3 -0.50 59.23 17.67
CA THR A 3 -0.55 58.13 18.65
C THR A 3 -1.57 57.05 18.26
N ILE A 4 -2.68 57.45 17.68
CA ILE A 4 -3.75 56.49 17.27
C ILE A 4 -3.29 55.65 16.07
N LYS A 5 -2.58 56.27 15.11
CA LYS A 5 -2.01 55.54 13.95
C LYS A 5 -0.96 54.51 14.35
N LYS A 6 -0.12 54.81 15.34
CA LYS A 6 0.90 53.88 15.85
C LYS A 6 0.26 52.69 16.57
N ARG A 7 -0.81 52.88 17.36
CA ARG A 7 -1.52 51.79 18.06
C ARG A 7 -2.24 50.89 17.09
N ALA A 8 -2.88 51.42 16.04
CA ALA A 8 -3.54 50.61 15.02
C ALA A 8 -2.53 49.76 14.23
N LEU A 9 -1.36 50.31 13.88
CA LEU A 9 -0.33 49.57 13.14
C LEU A 9 0.26 48.42 13.98
N THR A 10 0.46 48.65 15.30
CA THR A 10 0.97 47.61 16.22
C THR A 10 -0.04 46.48 16.41
N SER A 11 -1.34 46.80 16.54
CA SER A 11 -2.41 45.78 16.65
C SER A 11 -2.53 44.92 15.39
N ILE A 12 -2.41 45.50 14.19
CA ILE A 12 -2.46 44.76 12.91
C ILE A 12 -1.22 43.85 12.81
N ALA A 13 -0.02 44.31 13.17
CA ALA A 13 1.19 43.51 13.13
C ALA A 13 1.13 42.34 14.11
N VAL A 14 0.57 42.51 15.32
CA VAL A 14 0.41 41.44 16.31
C VAL A 14 -0.60 40.39 15.82
N CYS A 15 -1.74 40.82 15.24
CA CYS A 15 -2.71 39.90 14.65
C CYS A 15 -2.12 39.12 13.48
N PHE A 16 -1.31 39.74 12.62
CA PHE A 16 -0.68 39.08 11.49
C PHE A 16 0.35 38.02 11.96
N MET A 17 1.13 38.37 12.98
CA MET A 17 2.09 37.44 13.59
C MET A 17 1.41 36.28 14.31
N ALA A 18 0.29 36.51 14.99
CA ALA A 18 -0.53 35.46 15.58
C ALA A 18 -1.12 34.51 14.51
N CYS A 19 -1.64 35.02 13.40
CA CYS A 19 -2.13 34.21 12.30
C CYS A 19 -1.05 33.33 11.65
N LEU A 20 0.19 33.84 11.55
CA LEU A 20 1.32 33.06 11.04
C LEU A 20 1.74 31.93 11.99
N MET A 21 1.56 32.08 13.29
CA MET A 21 1.85 31.04 14.29
C MET A 21 0.84 29.88 14.23
N PHE A 22 -0.39 30.14 13.79
CA PHE A 22 -1.44 29.10 13.64
C PHE A 22 -1.42 28.41 12.27
N SER A 23 -0.62 28.89 11.33
CA SER A 23 -0.50 28.30 9.99
C SER A 23 0.66 27.31 9.87
N MET A 24 1.20 26.79 10.98
CA MET A 24 2.12 25.66 10.89
C MET A 24 1.36 24.47 10.28
N PRO A 25 1.80 23.95 9.14
CA PRO A 25 1.20 22.72 8.63
C PRO A 25 1.37 21.67 9.72
N VAL A 26 0.27 21.15 10.23
CA VAL A 26 0.30 19.94 11.05
C VAL A 26 0.89 18.87 10.15
N LEU A 27 2.16 18.56 10.33
CA LEU A 27 2.77 17.42 9.64
C LEU A 27 2.01 16.17 10.11
N ALA A 28 1.21 15.63 9.22
CA ALA A 28 0.52 14.38 9.50
C ALA A 28 1.59 13.34 9.88
N ALA A 29 1.41 12.72 11.04
CA ALA A 29 2.28 11.63 11.45
C ALA A 29 2.14 10.48 10.44
N SER A 30 3.23 9.78 10.18
CA SER A 30 3.21 8.62 9.29
C SER A 30 3.64 7.37 10.03
N ASN A 31 3.08 6.24 9.63
CA ASN A 31 3.44 4.93 10.14
C ASN A 31 3.33 3.91 9.02
N SER A 32 3.80 2.69 9.26
CA SER A 32 3.69 1.60 8.30
C SER A 32 3.54 0.26 9.00
N PHE A 33 2.95 -0.70 8.30
CA PHE A 33 3.02 -2.11 8.67
C PHE A 33 3.48 -2.94 7.48
N SER A 34 4.05 -4.11 7.76
CA SER A 34 4.49 -5.06 6.75
C SER A 34 3.94 -6.44 7.07
N LYS A 35 3.40 -7.13 6.07
CA LYS A 35 2.83 -8.48 6.20
C LYS A 35 3.23 -9.34 5.02
N THR A 36 3.55 -10.61 5.32
CA THR A 36 3.94 -11.61 4.32
C THR A 36 2.88 -12.71 4.24
N THR A 37 2.54 -13.10 3.03
CA THR A 37 1.59 -14.20 2.77
C THR A 37 2.21 -15.57 3.07
N VAL A 38 1.36 -16.57 3.18
CA VAL A 38 1.77 -17.96 2.93
C VAL A 38 2.18 -18.12 1.46
N LYS A 39 2.75 -19.28 1.11
CA LYS A 39 3.07 -19.57 -0.31
C LYS A 39 1.81 -19.60 -1.16
N LEU A 40 1.84 -18.82 -2.23
CA LEU A 40 0.83 -18.81 -3.28
C LEU A 40 1.33 -19.70 -4.41
N ASN A 41 0.54 -20.70 -4.77
CA ASN A 41 0.91 -21.66 -5.80
C ASN A 41 -0.17 -21.68 -6.89
N ALA A 42 0.23 -21.50 -8.14
CA ALA A 42 -0.67 -21.57 -9.28
C ALA A 42 -0.01 -22.34 -10.44
N ILE A 43 -0.80 -23.11 -11.15
CA ILE A 43 -0.38 -23.92 -12.29
C ILE A 43 -1.34 -23.74 -13.46
N ASP A 44 -0.83 -23.94 -14.67
CA ASP A 44 -1.60 -24.19 -15.88
C ASP A 44 -2.74 -23.19 -16.14
N GLY A 45 -2.42 -21.90 -16.08
CA GLY A 45 -3.42 -20.84 -16.28
C GLY A 45 -4.42 -20.70 -15.12
N GLY A 46 -4.23 -21.45 -14.02
CA GLY A 46 -5.07 -21.38 -12.85
C GLY A 46 -4.68 -20.29 -11.86
N VAL A 47 -5.47 -20.16 -10.81
CA VAL A 47 -5.25 -19.21 -9.71
C VAL A 47 -4.80 -19.95 -8.45
N SER A 48 -4.04 -19.25 -7.60
CA SER A 48 -3.70 -19.75 -6.27
C SER A 48 -4.88 -19.65 -5.31
N GLN A 49 -4.72 -20.25 -4.12
CA GLN A 49 -5.55 -19.87 -2.98
C GLN A 49 -5.43 -18.37 -2.71
N ILE A 50 -6.47 -17.78 -2.15
CA ILE A 50 -6.42 -16.42 -1.64
C ILE A 50 -5.70 -16.41 -0.30
N ALA A 51 -4.63 -15.61 -0.19
CA ALA A 51 -3.95 -15.37 1.08
C ALA A 51 -4.53 -14.12 1.73
N LYS A 52 -5.04 -14.28 2.94
CA LYS A 52 -5.50 -13.17 3.78
C LYS A 52 -4.38 -12.72 4.71
N VAL A 53 -4.13 -11.42 4.78
CA VAL A 53 -3.23 -10.79 5.76
C VAL A 53 -3.92 -9.62 6.43
N SER A 54 -3.83 -9.52 7.76
CA SER A 54 -4.47 -8.43 8.50
C SER A 54 -3.48 -7.31 8.79
N SER A 55 -3.93 -6.06 8.68
CA SER A 55 -3.14 -4.87 9.01
C SER A 55 -2.65 -4.88 10.46
N GLY A 56 -3.40 -5.51 11.37
CA GLY A 56 -3.21 -5.36 12.81
C GLY A 56 -3.68 -4.00 13.31
N SER A 57 -3.01 -3.48 14.33
CA SER A 57 -3.34 -2.15 14.88
C SER A 57 -2.84 -1.05 13.95
N VAL A 58 -3.76 -0.20 13.52
CA VAL A 58 -3.50 1.01 12.73
C VAL A 58 -3.74 2.23 13.60
N LEU A 59 -2.80 3.16 13.61
CA LEU A 59 -2.86 4.37 14.45
C LEU A 59 -3.72 5.46 13.82
N GLY A 60 -4.29 6.32 14.67
CA GLY A 60 -5.07 7.48 14.27
C GLY A 60 -6.55 7.22 14.06
N THR A 61 -7.33 8.29 13.97
CA THR A 61 -8.79 8.23 13.83
C THR A 61 -9.24 8.18 12.38
N ASN A 62 -8.46 8.71 11.46
CA ASN A 62 -8.76 8.71 10.02
C ASN A 62 -7.48 8.44 9.20
N PRO A 63 -6.85 7.27 9.36
CA PRO A 63 -5.63 6.96 8.67
C PRO A 63 -5.87 6.85 7.15
N LYS A 64 -4.92 7.35 6.36
CA LYS A 64 -4.99 7.34 4.90
C LYS A 64 -3.71 6.76 4.32
N ILE A 65 -3.85 5.79 3.43
CA ILE A 65 -2.72 5.19 2.71
C ILE A 65 -2.02 6.26 1.88
N THR A 66 -0.70 6.33 2.00
CA THR A 66 0.16 7.19 1.18
C THR A 66 0.97 6.39 0.18
N GLN A 67 1.28 5.13 0.50
CA GLN A 67 2.02 4.24 -0.40
C GLN A 67 1.78 2.78 -0.03
N VAL A 68 1.65 1.92 -1.03
CA VAL A 68 1.74 0.48 -0.87
C VAL A 68 2.93 -0.04 -1.67
N LYS A 69 3.79 -0.81 -1.00
CA LYS A 69 4.93 -1.49 -1.61
C LYS A 69 4.70 -2.99 -1.53
N GLY A 70 4.72 -3.67 -2.66
CA GLY A 70 4.68 -5.11 -2.77
C GLY A 70 6.07 -5.67 -3.10
N TYR A 71 6.59 -6.59 -2.30
CA TYR A 71 7.77 -7.37 -2.63
C TYR A 71 7.36 -8.81 -2.92
N LEU A 72 7.70 -9.28 -4.11
CA LEU A 72 7.47 -10.65 -4.53
C LEU A 72 8.77 -11.44 -4.43
N ASN A 73 8.72 -12.54 -3.68
CA ASN A 73 9.78 -13.53 -3.63
C ASN A 73 9.33 -14.77 -4.40
N VAL A 74 9.87 -14.93 -5.62
CA VAL A 74 9.58 -16.08 -6.48
C VAL A 74 10.46 -17.24 -6.06
N ALA A 75 9.85 -18.26 -5.44
CA ALA A 75 10.57 -19.41 -4.91
C ALA A 75 10.86 -20.46 -5.99
N SER A 76 9.92 -20.68 -6.89
CA SER A 76 10.05 -21.61 -8.03
C SER A 76 9.02 -21.31 -9.09
N GLY A 77 9.21 -21.92 -10.27
CA GLY A 77 8.34 -21.74 -11.43
C GLY A 77 9.01 -20.87 -12.51
N THR A 78 8.62 -21.12 -13.74
CA THR A 78 9.14 -20.42 -14.93
C THR A 78 8.03 -19.67 -15.66
N ASP A 79 6.76 -19.94 -15.31
CA ASP A 79 5.64 -19.31 -15.96
C ASP A 79 5.43 -17.90 -15.43
N PRO A 80 5.07 -16.96 -16.30
CA PRO A 80 4.64 -15.63 -15.86
C PRO A 80 3.35 -15.73 -15.06
N PHE A 81 3.16 -14.80 -14.15
CA PHE A 81 1.94 -14.71 -13.34
C PHE A 81 1.60 -13.25 -13.07
N ASP A 82 0.31 -13.00 -12.81
CA ASP A 82 -0.16 -11.75 -12.24
C ASP A 82 -0.35 -11.91 -10.73
N LEU A 83 -0.07 -10.87 -9.98
CA LEU A 83 -0.47 -10.74 -8.59
C LEU A 83 -1.63 -9.76 -8.47
N TYR A 84 -2.70 -10.20 -7.84
CA TYR A 84 -3.82 -9.37 -7.44
C TYR A 84 -3.70 -9.05 -5.95
N ILE A 85 -3.89 -7.79 -5.61
CA ILE A 85 -3.94 -7.30 -4.24
C ILE A 85 -5.27 -6.59 -4.09
N GLU A 86 -6.07 -7.01 -3.10
CA GLU A 86 -7.33 -6.37 -2.74
C GLU A 86 -7.16 -5.68 -1.39
N SER A 87 -7.55 -4.42 -1.31
CA SER A 87 -7.53 -3.61 -0.10
C SER A 87 -8.73 -3.91 0.80
N PRO A 88 -8.72 -3.47 2.07
CA PRO A 88 -9.87 -3.58 2.95
C PRO A 88 -11.13 -2.84 2.46
N GLU A 89 -10.99 -1.86 1.58
CA GLU A 89 -12.09 -1.13 0.95
C GLU A 89 -12.61 -1.79 -0.34
N GLY A 90 -11.98 -2.91 -0.78
CA GLY A 90 -12.38 -3.68 -1.94
C GLY A 90 -11.77 -3.23 -3.27
N THR A 91 -10.85 -2.26 -3.24
CA THR A 91 -10.08 -1.91 -4.45
C THR A 91 -9.11 -3.02 -4.79
N VAL A 92 -9.03 -3.38 -6.06
CA VAL A 92 -8.14 -4.42 -6.57
C VAL A 92 -7.08 -3.82 -7.47
N ALA A 93 -5.81 -4.04 -7.12
CA ALA A 93 -4.66 -3.75 -7.97
C ALA A 93 -4.12 -5.03 -8.59
N ARG A 94 -3.81 -4.96 -9.90
CA ARG A 94 -3.14 -6.02 -10.64
C ARG A 94 -1.70 -5.63 -10.92
N LEU A 95 -0.77 -6.42 -10.45
CA LEU A 95 0.65 -6.22 -10.73
C LEU A 95 1.07 -7.02 -11.96
N THR A 96 1.89 -6.39 -12.79
CA THR A 96 2.39 -6.96 -14.05
C THR A 96 3.12 -8.28 -13.81
N PRO A 97 2.94 -9.27 -14.69
CA PRO A 97 3.57 -10.58 -14.59
C PRO A 97 5.07 -10.49 -14.37
N SER A 98 5.59 -11.35 -13.53
CA SER A 98 7.01 -11.50 -13.28
C SER A 98 7.36 -12.97 -13.06
N THR A 99 8.52 -13.37 -13.60
CA THR A 99 9.15 -14.66 -13.28
C THR A 99 10.32 -14.51 -12.32
N LYS A 100 10.56 -13.29 -11.82
CA LYS A 100 11.67 -12.97 -10.92
C LYS A 100 11.20 -12.22 -9.72
N SER A 101 11.90 -12.39 -8.60
CA SER A 101 11.69 -11.59 -7.40
C SER A 101 11.84 -10.09 -7.68
N ARG A 102 10.86 -9.30 -7.26
CA ARG A 102 10.78 -7.88 -7.59
C ARG A 102 9.99 -7.09 -6.56
N THR A 103 10.30 -5.80 -6.48
CA THR A 103 9.52 -4.82 -5.73
C THR A 103 8.62 -4.02 -6.67
N TYR A 104 7.39 -3.78 -6.25
CA TYR A 104 6.39 -2.96 -6.93
C TYR A 104 5.92 -1.85 -5.99
N TYR A 105 5.60 -0.70 -6.57
CA TYR A 105 4.92 0.39 -5.89
C TYR A 105 3.54 0.52 -6.49
N VAL A 106 2.52 0.51 -5.62
CA VAL A 106 1.11 0.49 -6.01
C VAL A 106 0.46 1.78 -5.52
N THR A 107 -0.18 2.49 -6.42
CA THR A 107 -0.83 3.77 -6.15
C THR A 107 -2.34 3.69 -6.07
N ASP A 108 -2.92 2.57 -6.49
CA ASP A 108 -4.37 2.36 -6.58
C ASP A 108 -5.09 2.54 -5.24
N PHE A 109 -4.40 2.31 -4.14
CA PHE A 109 -4.94 2.35 -2.77
C PHE A 109 -4.73 3.69 -2.06
N VAL A 110 -4.15 4.69 -2.73
CA VAL A 110 -3.86 5.99 -2.11
C VAL A 110 -5.16 6.64 -1.64
N CYS A 111 -5.13 7.22 -0.42
CA CYS A 111 -6.26 7.82 0.28
C CYS A 111 -7.29 6.84 0.87
N GLU A 112 -7.15 5.52 0.70
CA GLU A 112 -7.98 4.52 1.37
C GLU A 112 -7.59 4.35 2.84
N ASN A 113 -8.47 3.71 3.61
CA ASN A 113 -8.17 3.33 4.99
C ASN A 113 -7.35 2.02 5.00
N PRO A 114 -6.15 2.01 5.60
CA PRO A 114 -5.29 0.83 5.63
C PRO A 114 -5.77 -0.28 6.56
N LYS A 115 -6.75 0.00 7.45
CA LYS A 115 -7.18 -0.90 8.51
C LYS A 115 -8.11 -1.99 7.99
N GLY A 116 -7.75 -3.23 8.21
CA GLY A 116 -8.59 -4.38 7.87
C GLY A 116 -7.79 -5.53 7.28
N ASP A 117 -8.48 -6.34 6.52
CA ASP A 117 -7.94 -7.53 5.87
C ASP A 117 -7.60 -7.22 4.42
N TRP A 118 -6.42 -7.63 4.03
CA TRP A 118 -5.91 -7.55 2.66
C TRP A 118 -5.90 -8.95 2.08
N TYR A 119 -6.26 -9.07 0.81
CA TYR A 119 -6.30 -10.36 0.11
C TYR A 119 -5.33 -10.34 -1.05
N LEU A 120 -4.56 -11.43 -1.19
CA LEU A 120 -3.57 -11.57 -2.24
C LEU A 120 -3.75 -12.91 -2.95
N GLN A 121 -3.68 -12.89 -4.27
CA GLN A 121 -3.82 -14.08 -5.11
C GLN A 121 -2.92 -13.95 -6.34
N ILE A 122 -2.36 -15.03 -6.82
CA ILE A 122 -1.69 -15.06 -8.12
C ILE A 122 -2.50 -15.85 -9.13
N GLU A 123 -2.43 -15.39 -10.38
CA GLU A 123 -2.93 -16.08 -11.56
C GLU A 123 -1.76 -16.49 -12.44
N ASN A 124 -1.61 -17.77 -12.71
CA ASN A 124 -0.61 -18.29 -13.63
C ASN A 124 -1.03 -17.98 -15.06
N LEU A 125 -0.16 -17.37 -15.87
CA LEU A 125 -0.41 -17.03 -17.26
C LEU A 125 0.21 -18.05 -18.24
N GLY A 126 0.80 -19.13 -17.74
CA GLY A 126 1.34 -20.21 -18.55
C GLY A 126 0.20 -20.93 -19.29
N LYS A 127 0.45 -21.23 -20.56
CA LYS A 127 -0.54 -21.91 -21.44
C LYS A 127 -0.24 -23.38 -21.64
N THR A 128 0.87 -23.87 -21.09
CA THR A 128 1.35 -25.22 -21.39
C THR A 128 1.22 -26.09 -20.16
N TYR A 129 0.21 -26.94 -20.15
CA TYR A 129 0.13 -28.04 -19.20
C TYR A 129 1.27 -29.02 -19.50
N ASP A 130 2.12 -29.25 -18.52
CA ASP A 130 3.15 -30.28 -18.58
C ASP A 130 2.82 -31.36 -17.53
N PRO A 131 2.32 -32.53 -17.95
CA PRO A 131 1.94 -33.59 -17.04
C PRO A 131 3.11 -34.16 -16.23
N ASN A 132 4.35 -33.84 -16.63
CA ASN A 132 5.57 -34.29 -15.93
C ASN A 132 6.02 -33.28 -14.87
N LYS A 133 5.44 -32.09 -14.79
CA LYS A 133 5.70 -31.12 -13.73
C LYS A 133 4.94 -31.49 -12.47
N LEU A 134 5.64 -32.02 -11.50
CA LEU A 134 5.12 -32.35 -10.16
C LEU A 134 4.92 -31.11 -9.25
N TYR A 135 5.34 -29.93 -9.71
CA TYR A 135 5.38 -28.69 -8.90
C TYR A 135 4.54 -27.60 -9.56
N PRO A 136 3.97 -26.70 -8.74
CA PRO A 136 3.30 -25.52 -9.25
C PRO A 136 4.21 -24.73 -10.20
N ALA A 137 3.69 -24.31 -11.35
CA ALA A 137 4.42 -23.56 -12.36
C ALA A 137 4.80 -22.15 -11.87
N SER A 138 4.13 -21.65 -10.84
CA SER A 138 4.50 -20.41 -10.12
C SER A 138 4.29 -20.60 -8.63
N THR A 139 5.35 -20.40 -7.85
CA THR A 139 5.32 -20.40 -6.37
C THR A 139 5.92 -19.10 -5.86
N VAL A 140 5.12 -18.32 -5.16
CA VAL A 140 5.46 -16.96 -4.74
C VAL A 140 5.09 -16.75 -3.29
N THR A 141 5.89 -15.99 -2.55
CA THR A 141 5.47 -15.30 -1.33
C THR A 141 5.43 -13.80 -1.60
N ALA A 142 4.36 -13.14 -1.19
CA ALA A 142 4.22 -11.71 -1.33
C ALA A 142 4.30 -11.03 0.04
N THR A 143 5.12 -9.97 0.12
CA THR A 143 5.17 -9.10 1.30
C THR A 143 4.61 -7.75 0.90
N ILE A 144 3.52 -7.31 1.53
CA ILE A 144 3.03 -5.95 1.40
C ILE A 144 3.53 -5.08 2.54
N THR A 145 3.97 -3.88 2.22
CA THR A 145 4.27 -2.82 3.19
C THR A 145 3.36 -1.64 2.87
N VAL A 146 2.49 -1.30 3.81
CA VAL A 146 1.53 -0.22 3.68
C VAL A 146 1.98 0.94 4.55
N THR A 147 2.26 2.09 3.93
CA THR A 147 2.59 3.35 4.60
C THR A 147 1.36 4.24 4.60
N TYR A 148 1.06 4.87 5.71
CA TYR A 148 -0.13 5.70 5.89
C TYR A 148 0.16 6.91 6.78
N SER A 149 -0.61 7.99 6.59
CA SER A 149 -0.64 9.18 7.44
C SER A 149 -1.87 9.16 8.34
N TYR A 150 -1.82 9.86 9.50
CA TYR A 150 -2.91 9.97 10.46
C TYR A 150 -2.82 11.23 11.31
#